data_10c934682dfce117cc786a7db9e33e58
#
_entry.id   10c934682dfce117cc786a7db9e33e58
#
_cell.length_a   1.000
_cell.length_b   1.000
_cell.length_c   1.000
_cell.angle_alpha   90.00
_cell.angle_beta   90.00
_cell.angle_gamma   90.00
#
_symmetry.space_group_name_H-M   'P 1'
#
loop_
_entity.id
_entity.type
_entity.pdbx_description
1 polymer ?
#
loop_
_entity_poly.entity_id
_entity_poly.type
_entity_poly.pdbx_seq_one_letter_code
_entity_poly.pdbx_strand_id
1 'polypeptide(L)'
;MIITLKNTTSAEVASRIVKLRDERGAAALSRVLTLLICVPDLIDVDNAIEVSDAVSREHPCRVIVIVEPESTEGTARLNAQIRVGDAAGLSDIIILEPRGEAASNIDSLVMPLLQSDTPVVTYWPVVPPQNPGAHPLGRLAVKRITDSRATECPMETLSALSTVYTPGDIDLAWAGVTLWRALLAAIAEDFDRLPASIRVAGNATHPSPFLVAAWLHHQLGVPVERVVDNDALTITDITFFFDDDTTVSLSRSASSSVACLSRPGLEDRSVNLARRSVQDSLMEDLRRLDPDVY
;
A
#
# COMPACT_ATOMS: atom_id res chain seq x y z
N MET A 1 26.65 -1.57 -4.03
CA MET A 1 27.42 -0.41 -4.57
C MET A 1 26.53 0.81 -4.69
N ILE A 2 26.98 1.99 -4.26
CA ILE A 2 26.20 3.25 -4.33
C ILE A 2 26.96 4.23 -5.23
N ILE A 3 26.23 4.82 -6.19
CA ILE A 3 26.77 5.85 -7.10
C ILE A 3 25.90 7.09 -6.98
N THR A 4 26.51 8.24 -6.71
CA THR A 4 25.82 9.53 -6.64
C THR A 4 26.18 10.37 -7.83
N LEU A 5 25.15 10.89 -8.50
CA LEU A 5 25.26 11.81 -9.64
C LEU A 5 24.66 13.16 -9.22
N LYS A 6 25.45 14.20 -9.27
CA LYS A 6 25.01 15.56 -8.93
C LYS A 6 24.81 16.39 -10.18
N ASN A 7 23.74 17.16 -10.24
CA ASN A 7 23.40 18.02 -11.38
C ASN A 7 23.42 17.25 -12.71
N THR A 8 22.73 16.13 -12.75
CA THR A 8 22.68 15.16 -13.85
C THR A 8 21.38 15.29 -14.66
N THR A 9 21.21 14.40 -15.64
CA THR A 9 19.99 14.26 -16.42
C THR A 9 19.46 12.82 -16.34
N SER A 10 18.15 12.61 -16.61
CA SER A 10 17.57 11.27 -16.66
C SER A 10 18.25 10.37 -17.69
N ALA A 11 18.69 10.93 -18.83
CA ALA A 11 19.42 10.21 -19.84
C ALA A 11 20.79 9.72 -19.36
N GLU A 12 21.52 10.56 -18.60
CA GLU A 12 22.81 10.17 -18.00
C GLU A 12 22.60 9.07 -16.92
N VAL A 13 21.55 9.19 -16.11
CA VAL A 13 21.19 8.15 -15.13
C VAL A 13 20.88 6.84 -15.84
N ALA A 14 20.06 6.85 -16.89
CA ALA A 14 19.74 5.68 -17.69
C ALA A 14 20.99 5.03 -18.30
N SER A 15 21.86 5.85 -18.90
CA SER A 15 23.13 5.38 -19.49
C SER A 15 24.05 4.74 -18.45
N ARG A 16 24.09 5.32 -17.24
CA ARG A 16 24.91 4.78 -16.15
C ARG A 16 24.40 3.43 -15.65
N ILE A 17 23.08 3.24 -15.59
CA ILE A 17 22.47 1.96 -15.21
C ILE A 17 22.83 0.87 -16.21
N VAL A 18 22.77 1.17 -17.53
CA VAL A 18 23.15 0.21 -18.57
C VAL A 18 24.61 -0.21 -18.42
N LYS A 19 25.53 0.76 -18.29
CA LYS A 19 26.96 0.48 -18.08
C LYS A 19 27.24 -0.39 -16.86
N LEU A 20 26.55 -0.12 -15.74
CA LEU A 20 26.70 -0.91 -14.53
C LEU A 20 26.27 -2.37 -14.68
N ARG A 21 25.26 -2.60 -15.50
CA ARG A 21 24.81 -3.96 -15.83
C ARG A 21 25.81 -4.69 -16.71
N ASP A 22 26.33 -4.03 -17.73
CA ASP A 22 27.31 -4.60 -18.65
C ASP A 22 28.61 -4.94 -17.90
N GLU A 23 29.08 -4.06 -17.02
CA GLU A 23 30.27 -4.26 -16.18
C GLU A 23 30.15 -5.48 -15.24
N ARG A 24 28.92 -5.84 -14.84
CA ARG A 24 28.67 -6.95 -13.91
C ARG A 24 28.41 -8.29 -14.58
N GLY A 25 28.21 -8.32 -15.89
CA GLY A 25 27.86 -9.55 -16.60
C GLY A 25 26.54 -10.17 -16.08
N ALA A 26 25.72 -9.37 -15.38
CA ALA A 26 24.49 -9.84 -14.78
C ALA A 26 23.50 -10.25 -15.86
N ALA A 27 23.13 -11.54 -15.88
CA ALA A 27 21.98 -11.99 -16.62
C ALA A 27 20.81 -11.07 -16.29
N ALA A 28 20.17 -10.51 -17.31
CA ALA A 28 19.02 -9.65 -17.12
C ALA A 28 17.92 -10.48 -16.44
N LEU A 29 17.78 -10.35 -15.11
CA LEU A 29 16.62 -10.89 -14.44
C LEU A 29 15.41 -10.22 -15.07
N SER A 30 14.46 -11.03 -15.54
CA SER A 30 13.21 -10.53 -16.08
C SER A 30 12.48 -9.81 -14.95
N ARG A 31 12.43 -8.48 -15.04
CA ARG A 31 11.66 -7.67 -14.10
C ARG A 31 10.22 -7.70 -14.51
N VAL A 32 9.33 -7.89 -13.52
CA VAL A 32 7.90 -8.04 -13.79
C VAL A 32 7.16 -6.72 -13.74
N LEU A 33 7.74 -5.69 -13.09
CA LEU A 33 7.16 -4.35 -12.99
C LEU A 33 8.21 -3.25 -12.71
N THR A 34 7.81 -2.00 -12.87
CA THR A 34 8.51 -0.82 -12.35
C THR A 34 7.70 -0.24 -11.21
N LEU A 35 8.31 -0.12 -10.02
CA LEU A 35 7.70 0.49 -8.84
C LEU A 35 8.24 1.91 -8.67
N LEU A 36 7.38 2.91 -8.82
CA LEU A 36 7.66 4.31 -8.50
C LEU A 36 7.22 4.56 -7.07
N ILE A 37 8.11 5.03 -6.21
CA ILE A 37 7.78 5.39 -4.81
C ILE A 37 7.99 6.88 -4.66
N CYS A 38 6.93 7.61 -4.33
CA CYS A 38 6.94 9.05 -4.17
C CYS A 38 6.98 9.40 -2.68
N VAL A 39 8.01 10.08 -2.26
CA VAL A 39 8.20 10.49 -0.86
C VAL A 39 8.35 12.00 -0.76
N PRO A 40 7.83 12.64 0.30
CA PRO A 40 7.90 14.08 0.44
C PRO A 40 9.30 14.57 0.81
N ASP A 41 10.12 13.76 1.49
CA ASP A 41 11.44 14.16 1.99
C ASP A 41 12.47 13.03 1.85
N LEU A 42 13.73 13.41 1.88
CA LEU A 42 14.89 12.50 1.91
C LEU A 42 14.89 11.58 3.15
N ILE A 43 14.32 12.00 4.25
CA ILE A 43 14.22 11.20 5.47
C ILE A 43 13.38 9.93 5.26
N ASP A 44 12.41 9.98 4.33
CA ASP A 44 11.51 8.88 4.03
C ASP A 44 12.11 7.87 3.03
N VAL A 45 13.22 8.23 2.38
CA VAL A 45 13.86 7.40 1.34
C VAL A 45 14.33 6.07 1.89
N ASP A 46 14.94 6.04 3.07
CA ASP A 46 15.48 4.78 3.62
C ASP A 46 14.35 3.81 4.00
N ASN A 47 13.22 4.31 4.51
CA ASN A 47 12.03 3.49 4.75
C ASN A 47 11.42 2.97 3.44
N ALA A 48 11.34 3.82 2.40
CA ALA A 48 10.89 3.41 1.08
C ALA A 48 11.76 2.30 0.47
N ILE A 49 13.07 2.36 0.69
CA ILE A 49 14.03 1.34 0.25
C ILE A 49 13.81 0.04 1.02
N GLU A 50 13.67 0.08 2.35
CA GLU A 50 13.43 -1.11 3.15
C GLU A 50 12.16 -1.86 2.71
N VAL A 51 11.08 -1.11 2.47
CA VAL A 51 9.82 -1.67 1.94
C VAL A 51 10.05 -2.28 0.55
N SER A 52 10.77 -1.57 -0.32
CA SER A 52 11.02 -2.03 -1.70
C SER A 52 11.93 -3.27 -1.77
N ASP A 53 12.89 -3.39 -0.87
CA ASP A 53 13.77 -4.57 -0.78
C ASP A 53 12.97 -5.83 -0.40
N ALA A 54 12.02 -5.71 0.52
CA ALA A 54 11.13 -6.81 0.88
C ALA A 54 10.26 -7.25 -0.31
N VAL A 55 9.67 -6.28 -1.02
CA VAL A 55 8.86 -6.52 -2.23
C VAL A 55 9.69 -7.16 -3.35
N SER A 56 10.90 -6.68 -3.58
CA SER A 56 11.77 -7.11 -4.68
C SER A 56 12.20 -8.58 -4.58
N ARG A 57 12.19 -9.15 -3.39
CA ARG A 57 12.51 -10.57 -3.18
C ARG A 57 11.44 -11.50 -3.74
N GLU A 58 10.16 -11.09 -3.69
CA GLU A 58 9.04 -11.86 -4.24
C GLU A 58 8.68 -11.43 -5.67
N HIS A 59 8.81 -10.14 -5.96
CA HIS A 59 8.46 -9.52 -7.24
C HIS A 59 9.66 -8.75 -7.80
N PRO A 60 10.54 -9.39 -8.60
CA PRO A 60 11.68 -8.69 -9.20
C PRO A 60 11.21 -7.44 -9.94
N CYS A 61 11.57 -6.26 -9.43
CA CYS A 61 11.11 -4.98 -9.97
C CYS A 61 12.27 -3.99 -10.13
N ARG A 62 12.05 -2.98 -10.97
CA ARG A 62 12.85 -1.76 -10.91
C ARG A 62 12.21 -0.82 -9.92
N VAL A 63 12.97 -0.33 -8.97
CA VAL A 63 12.49 0.65 -8.00
C VAL A 63 13.05 2.03 -8.34
N ILE A 64 12.16 3.01 -8.44
CA ILE A 64 12.53 4.42 -8.63
C ILE A 64 11.86 5.21 -7.50
N VAL A 65 12.68 5.69 -6.57
CA VAL A 65 12.22 6.57 -5.50
C VAL A 65 12.33 8.00 -5.98
N ILE A 66 11.26 8.76 -5.89
CA ILE A 66 11.20 10.15 -6.29
C ILE A 66 10.93 10.98 -5.04
N VAL A 67 11.86 11.90 -4.70
CA VAL A 67 11.65 12.88 -3.65
C VAL A 67 10.93 14.06 -4.26
N GLU A 68 9.65 14.22 -3.92
CA GLU A 68 8.81 15.32 -4.43
C GLU A 68 9.15 16.60 -3.69
N PRO A 69 9.63 17.64 -4.39
CA PRO A 69 10.00 18.87 -3.72
C PRO A 69 8.76 19.70 -3.37
N GLU A 70 8.84 20.48 -2.30
CA GLU A 70 7.79 21.40 -1.89
C GLU A 70 7.52 22.50 -2.92
N SER A 71 8.53 22.84 -3.73
CA SER A 71 8.44 23.90 -4.75
C SER A 71 9.07 23.49 -6.06
N THR A 72 8.41 23.88 -7.14
CA THR A 72 8.90 23.74 -8.52
C THR A 72 9.58 24.99 -9.05
N GLU A 73 9.72 26.02 -8.21
CA GLU A 73 10.34 27.30 -8.59
C GLU A 73 11.87 27.20 -8.56
N GLY A 74 12.51 27.97 -9.44
CA GLY A 74 13.96 28.08 -9.53
C GLY A 74 14.60 27.22 -10.62
N THR A 75 15.94 27.28 -10.69
CA THR A 75 16.71 26.62 -11.75
C THR A 75 16.54 25.10 -11.70
N ALA A 76 16.28 24.51 -12.86
CA ALA A 76 16.17 23.05 -13.01
C ALA A 76 17.45 22.34 -12.56
N ARG A 77 17.34 21.43 -11.64
CA ARG A 77 18.44 20.60 -11.15
C ARG A 77 17.91 19.19 -10.83
N LEU A 78 18.71 18.20 -11.18
CA LEU A 78 18.45 16.79 -10.79
C LEU A 78 19.71 16.26 -10.09
N ASN A 79 19.54 15.75 -8.87
CA ASN A 79 20.50 14.83 -8.27
C ASN A 79 19.93 13.40 -8.35
N ALA A 80 20.79 12.42 -8.51
CA ALA A 80 20.40 11.04 -8.51
C ALA A 80 21.37 10.16 -7.73
N GLN A 81 20.83 9.11 -7.12
CA GLN A 81 21.63 8.05 -6.52
C GLN A 81 21.19 6.70 -7.11
N ILE A 82 22.15 5.88 -7.51
CA ILE A 82 21.91 4.53 -7.99
C ILE A 82 22.49 3.57 -6.96
N ARG A 83 21.63 2.74 -6.37
CA ARG A 83 22.02 1.65 -5.47
C ARG A 83 21.83 0.34 -6.19
N VAL A 84 22.91 -0.39 -6.37
CA VAL A 84 22.90 -1.70 -7.04
C VAL A 84 23.18 -2.77 -6.02
N GLY A 85 22.27 -3.72 -5.86
CA GLY A 85 22.40 -4.84 -4.93
C GLY A 85 23.54 -5.79 -5.32
N ASP A 86 24.21 -6.38 -4.33
CA ASP A 86 25.34 -7.29 -4.52
C ASP A 86 24.91 -8.77 -4.67
N ALA A 87 23.65 -9.10 -4.39
CA ALA A 87 23.10 -10.46 -4.48
C ALA A 87 22.14 -10.61 -5.66
N ALA A 88 22.09 -11.81 -6.23
CA ALA A 88 21.10 -12.17 -7.25
C ALA A 88 19.69 -12.01 -6.64
N GLY A 89 18.87 -11.14 -7.23
CA GLY A 89 17.50 -10.90 -6.80
C GLY A 89 17.23 -9.53 -6.15
N LEU A 90 18.26 -8.73 -5.84
CA LEU A 90 18.06 -7.37 -5.36
C LEU A 90 17.83 -6.42 -6.54
N SER A 91 16.83 -5.57 -6.42
CA SER A 91 16.47 -4.56 -7.42
C SER A 91 17.54 -3.48 -7.53
N ASP A 92 17.73 -2.94 -8.75
CA ASP A 92 18.40 -1.64 -8.87
C ASP A 92 17.44 -0.59 -8.34
N ILE A 93 17.88 0.17 -7.36
CA ILE A 93 17.12 1.26 -6.79
C ILE A 93 17.71 2.56 -7.31
N ILE A 94 16.86 3.39 -7.88
CA ILE A 94 17.20 4.71 -8.40
C ILE A 94 16.50 5.73 -7.52
N ILE A 95 17.23 6.64 -6.93
CA ILE A 95 16.67 7.73 -6.14
C ILE A 95 16.86 9.00 -6.95
N LEU A 96 15.78 9.76 -7.16
CA LEU A 96 15.76 11.01 -7.90
C LEU A 96 15.36 12.15 -6.97
N GLU A 97 16.15 13.20 -6.96
CA GLU A 97 15.90 14.45 -6.24
C GLU A 97 15.78 15.60 -7.25
N PRO A 98 14.62 15.78 -7.91
CA PRO A 98 14.39 16.93 -8.77
C PRO A 98 14.20 18.19 -7.94
N ARG A 99 14.68 19.34 -8.45
CA ARG A 99 14.51 20.66 -7.83
C ARG A 99 14.21 21.69 -8.89
N GLY A 100 13.48 22.74 -8.50
CA GLY A 100 13.07 23.82 -9.38
C GLY A 100 12.28 23.30 -10.58
N GLU A 101 12.48 23.86 -11.76
CA GLU A 101 11.75 23.48 -12.99
C GLU A 101 11.89 22.01 -13.38
N ALA A 102 12.91 21.26 -12.91
CA ALA A 102 13.03 19.83 -13.16
C ALA A 102 11.89 19.02 -12.51
N ALA A 103 11.28 19.55 -11.46
CA ALA A 103 10.15 18.91 -10.78
C ALA A 103 8.79 19.20 -11.43
N SER A 104 8.69 20.20 -12.30
CA SER A 104 7.43 20.58 -12.95
C SER A 104 6.93 19.52 -13.94
N ASN A 105 7.83 18.71 -14.52
CA ASN A 105 7.52 17.67 -15.50
C ASN A 105 8.08 16.31 -15.04
N ILE A 106 7.64 15.87 -13.87
CA ILE A 106 8.18 14.71 -13.19
C ILE A 106 7.96 13.40 -13.97
N ASP A 107 6.90 13.29 -14.74
CA ASP A 107 6.64 12.18 -15.66
C ASP A 107 7.71 12.09 -16.76
N SER A 108 8.03 13.21 -17.40
CA SER A 108 9.09 13.27 -18.42
C SER A 108 10.47 12.91 -17.86
N LEU A 109 10.69 13.24 -16.59
CA LEU A 109 11.93 12.90 -15.88
C LEU A 109 12.07 11.40 -15.64
N VAL A 110 10.98 10.70 -15.37
CA VAL A 110 10.97 9.27 -15.07
C VAL A 110 10.91 8.42 -16.34
N MET A 111 10.28 8.88 -17.42
CA MET A 111 10.08 8.11 -18.66
C MET A 111 11.35 7.44 -19.22
N PRO A 112 12.54 8.08 -19.29
CA PRO A 112 13.75 7.43 -19.80
C PRO A 112 14.26 6.28 -18.93
N LEU A 113 13.75 6.16 -17.71
CA LEU A 113 14.14 5.14 -16.73
C LEU A 113 13.15 3.97 -16.70
N LEU A 114 11.98 4.10 -17.31
CA LEU A 114 10.99 3.04 -17.39
C LEU A 114 11.46 1.93 -18.36
N GLN A 115 10.94 0.74 -18.16
CA GLN A 115 11.15 -0.40 -19.06
C GLN A 115 9.93 -0.53 -19.97
N SER A 116 10.16 -0.66 -21.26
CA SER A 116 9.11 -0.58 -22.31
C SER A 116 7.99 -1.60 -22.14
N ASP A 117 8.29 -2.79 -21.61
CA ASP A 117 7.37 -3.93 -21.61
C ASP A 117 6.93 -4.34 -20.19
N THR A 118 7.14 -3.47 -19.20
CA THR A 118 6.75 -3.76 -17.82
C THR A 118 5.70 -2.76 -17.32
N PRO A 119 4.67 -3.23 -16.61
CA PRO A 119 3.70 -2.35 -15.98
C PRO A 119 4.36 -1.45 -14.95
N VAL A 120 3.83 -0.24 -14.83
CA VAL A 120 4.25 0.74 -13.84
C VAL A 120 3.25 0.75 -12.70
N VAL A 121 3.73 0.70 -11.47
CA VAL A 121 2.94 0.91 -10.25
C VAL A 121 3.50 2.13 -9.53
N THR A 122 2.64 3.03 -9.09
CA THR A 122 3.06 4.18 -8.29
C THR A 122 2.54 4.04 -6.86
N TYR A 123 3.41 4.29 -5.89
CA TYR A 123 3.12 4.17 -4.47
C TYR A 123 3.50 5.46 -3.71
N TRP A 124 2.57 5.97 -2.91
CA TRP A 124 2.76 7.09 -1.99
C TRP A 124 2.63 6.60 -0.54
N PRO A 125 3.77 6.33 0.14
CA PRO A 125 3.78 5.73 1.48
C PRO A 125 3.37 6.69 2.60
N VAL A 126 3.50 8.01 2.42
CA VAL A 126 3.36 8.99 3.50
C VAL A 126 2.30 10.04 3.16
N VAL A 127 2.47 10.76 2.06
CA VAL A 127 1.54 11.83 1.65
C VAL A 127 1.00 11.51 0.26
N PRO A 128 -0.25 11.06 0.14
CA PRO A 128 -0.86 10.84 -1.16
C PRO A 128 -1.18 12.19 -1.84
N PRO A 129 -1.14 12.26 -3.18
CA PRO A 129 -1.61 13.44 -3.89
C PRO A 129 -3.14 13.56 -3.74
N GLN A 130 -3.68 14.76 -3.92
CA GLN A 130 -5.12 14.99 -3.85
C GLN A 130 -5.92 14.12 -4.83
N ASN A 131 -5.36 13.81 -5.99
CA ASN A 131 -5.95 12.92 -6.99
C ASN A 131 -4.85 12.04 -7.60
N PRO A 132 -4.70 10.78 -7.13
CA PRO A 132 -3.69 9.86 -7.64
C PRO A 132 -3.81 9.60 -9.14
N GLY A 133 -5.03 9.47 -9.66
CA GLY A 133 -5.28 9.23 -11.09
C GLY A 133 -4.92 10.43 -11.99
N ALA A 134 -5.01 11.65 -11.48
CA ALA A 134 -4.64 12.87 -12.22
C ALA A 134 -3.16 13.25 -12.03
N HIS A 135 -2.48 12.70 -11.03
CA HIS A 135 -1.07 12.98 -10.78
C HIS A 135 -0.19 12.56 -11.98
N PRO A 136 0.84 13.31 -12.38
CA PRO A 136 1.69 12.97 -13.53
C PRO A 136 2.24 11.54 -13.49
N LEU A 137 2.76 11.09 -12.33
CA LEU A 137 3.25 9.71 -12.16
C LEU A 137 2.10 8.70 -12.09
N GLY A 138 0.95 9.08 -11.57
CA GLY A 138 -0.22 8.23 -11.51
C GLY A 138 -0.80 7.90 -12.88
N ARG A 139 -0.71 8.84 -13.84
CA ARG A 139 -1.12 8.61 -15.24
C ARG A 139 -0.24 7.59 -15.97
N LEU A 140 0.99 7.39 -15.54
CA LEU A 140 1.89 6.37 -16.09
C LEU A 140 1.57 4.97 -15.53
N ALA A 141 0.89 4.89 -14.40
CA ALA A 141 0.72 3.67 -13.65
C ALA A 141 -0.58 2.93 -14.00
N VAL A 142 -0.50 1.61 -14.09
CA VAL A 142 -1.67 0.72 -14.16
C VAL A 142 -2.34 0.57 -12.79
N LYS A 143 -1.58 0.71 -11.72
CA LYS A 143 -2.04 0.68 -10.32
C LYS A 143 -1.40 1.81 -9.52
N ARG A 144 -2.20 2.48 -8.71
CA ARG A 144 -1.80 3.61 -7.86
C ARG A 144 -2.14 3.26 -6.42
N ILE A 145 -1.11 3.20 -5.59
CA ILE A 145 -1.21 2.72 -4.22
C ILE A 145 -0.97 3.88 -3.27
N THR A 146 -1.86 4.07 -2.31
CA THR A 146 -1.75 5.02 -1.20
C THR A 146 -1.75 4.28 0.13
N ASP A 147 -1.34 4.95 1.20
CA ASP A 147 -1.49 4.45 2.56
C ASP A 147 -2.07 5.54 3.46
N SER A 148 -3.38 5.62 3.52
CA SER A 148 -4.07 6.59 4.37
C SER A 148 -3.74 6.42 5.85
N ARG A 149 -3.35 5.22 6.29
CA ARG A 149 -2.98 4.94 7.70
C ARG A 149 -1.74 5.72 8.16
N ALA A 150 -0.87 6.08 7.22
CA ALA A 150 0.39 6.78 7.50
C ALA A 150 0.23 8.30 7.57
N THR A 151 -0.94 8.83 7.23
CA THR A 151 -1.21 10.28 7.23
C THR A 151 -1.61 10.80 8.62
N GLU A 152 -1.50 12.10 8.84
CA GLU A 152 -1.91 12.72 10.10
C GLU A 152 -3.42 12.58 10.37
N CYS A 153 -4.24 12.59 9.30
CA CYS A 153 -5.69 12.48 9.36
C CYS A 153 -6.19 11.31 8.49
N PRO A 154 -6.01 10.04 8.92
CA PRO A 154 -6.25 8.86 8.09
C PRO A 154 -7.66 8.77 7.50
N MET A 155 -8.69 9.07 8.32
CA MET A 155 -10.09 8.98 7.88
C MET A 155 -10.46 10.09 6.89
N GLU A 156 -9.96 11.29 7.08
CA GLU A 156 -10.17 12.41 6.15
C GLU A 156 -9.46 12.14 4.83
N THR A 157 -8.23 11.64 4.88
CA THR A 157 -7.47 11.24 3.70
C THR A 157 -8.19 10.16 2.91
N LEU A 158 -8.63 9.08 3.55
CA LEU A 158 -9.38 8.01 2.88
C LEU A 158 -10.68 8.53 2.25
N SER A 159 -11.41 9.38 2.97
CA SER A 159 -12.63 10.01 2.47
C SER A 159 -12.36 10.89 1.24
N ALA A 160 -11.33 11.72 1.28
CA ALA A 160 -10.94 12.57 0.15
C ALA A 160 -10.55 11.73 -1.08
N LEU A 161 -9.72 10.70 -0.91
CA LEU A 161 -9.33 9.78 -1.97
C LEU A 161 -10.53 9.05 -2.60
N SER A 162 -11.52 8.67 -1.79
CA SER A 162 -12.73 8.00 -2.29
C SER A 162 -13.55 8.88 -3.25
N THR A 163 -13.52 10.20 -3.09
CA THR A 163 -14.28 11.13 -3.96
C THR A 163 -13.67 11.30 -5.36
N VAL A 164 -12.38 10.98 -5.51
CA VAL A 164 -11.61 11.13 -6.76
C VAL A 164 -11.16 9.77 -7.31
N TYR A 165 -11.71 8.69 -6.79
CA TYR A 165 -11.36 7.32 -7.16
C TYR A 165 -11.38 7.09 -8.67
N THR A 166 -10.33 6.48 -9.16
CA THR A 166 -10.21 6.02 -10.55
C THR A 166 -9.83 4.53 -10.54
N PRO A 167 -10.38 3.70 -11.45
CA PRO A 167 -9.99 2.29 -11.54
C PRO A 167 -8.48 2.09 -11.54
N GLY A 168 -7.98 1.24 -10.64
CA GLY A 168 -6.57 1.04 -10.37
C GLY A 168 -6.02 1.85 -9.17
N ASP A 169 -6.84 2.69 -8.53
CA ASP A 169 -6.50 3.29 -7.23
C ASP A 169 -6.78 2.28 -6.12
N ILE A 170 -5.87 2.17 -5.18
CA ILE A 170 -6.00 1.30 -4.01
C ILE A 170 -5.35 1.95 -2.79
N ASP A 171 -5.91 1.70 -1.61
CA ASP A 171 -5.31 2.11 -0.35
C ASP A 171 -4.90 0.89 0.47
N LEU A 172 -3.67 0.89 1.01
CA LEU A 172 -3.14 -0.24 1.78
C LEU A 172 -3.93 -0.56 3.06
N ALA A 173 -4.78 0.36 3.52
CA ALA A 173 -5.72 0.06 4.60
C ALA A 173 -6.66 -1.10 4.25
N TRP A 174 -7.00 -1.27 2.96
CA TRP A 174 -7.82 -2.38 2.47
C TRP A 174 -7.08 -3.73 2.53
N ALA A 175 -5.85 -3.80 2.04
CA ALA A 175 -5.01 -4.99 2.18
C ALA A 175 -4.72 -5.32 3.66
N GLY A 176 -4.62 -4.28 4.51
CA GLY A 176 -4.44 -4.42 5.94
C GLY A 176 -5.55 -5.19 6.66
N VAL A 177 -6.77 -5.25 6.11
CA VAL A 177 -7.92 -5.97 6.69
C VAL A 177 -8.21 -7.30 6.02
N THR A 178 -7.37 -7.78 5.10
CA THR A 178 -7.59 -9.03 4.36
C THR A 178 -7.79 -10.23 5.29
N LEU A 179 -7.00 -10.37 6.36
CA LEU A 179 -7.14 -11.49 7.29
C LEU A 179 -8.47 -11.43 8.07
N TRP A 180 -8.91 -10.22 8.44
CA TRP A 180 -10.24 -10.04 9.03
C TRP A 180 -11.33 -10.48 8.06
N ARG A 181 -11.30 -9.99 6.83
CA ARG A 181 -12.29 -10.34 5.80
C ARG A 181 -12.32 -11.85 5.52
N ALA A 182 -11.17 -12.48 5.40
CA ALA A 182 -11.08 -13.92 5.17
C ALA A 182 -11.70 -14.75 6.31
N LEU A 183 -11.38 -14.40 7.57
CA LEU A 183 -11.97 -15.08 8.73
C LEU A 183 -13.47 -14.82 8.86
N LEU A 184 -13.91 -13.57 8.67
CA LEU A 184 -15.33 -13.22 8.75
C LEU A 184 -16.13 -13.90 7.63
N ALA A 185 -15.60 -14.03 6.43
CA ALA A 185 -16.23 -14.78 5.35
C ALA A 185 -16.37 -16.26 5.72
N ALA A 186 -15.30 -16.88 6.22
CA ALA A 186 -15.33 -18.28 6.66
C ALA A 186 -16.30 -18.51 7.85
N ILE A 187 -16.42 -17.53 8.76
CA ILE A 187 -17.40 -17.60 9.85
C ILE A 187 -18.83 -17.50 9.29
N ALA A 188 -19.06 -16.62 8.32
CA ALA A 188 -20.37 -16.40 7.74
C ALA A 188 -20.86 -17.58 6.87
N GLU A 189 -19.95 -18.38 6.31
CA GLU A 189 -20.30 -19.62 5.58
C GLU A 189 -21.00 -20.66 6.49
N ASP A 190 -20.75 -20.61 7.80
CA ASP A 190 -21.37 -21.51 8.78
C ASP A 190 -22.75 -20.99 9.28
N PHE A 191 -23.22 -19.84 8.79
CA PHE A 191 -24.49 -19.26 9.24
C PHE A 191 -25.68 -19.93 8.55
N ASP A 192 -26.60 -20.48 9.34
CA ASP A 192 -27.87 -21.03 8.84
C ASP A 192 -28.85 -19.92 8.37
N ARG A 193 -28.62 -18.67 8.82
CA ARG A 193 -29.42 -17.48 8.54
C ARG A 193 -28.58 -16.23 8.61
N LEU A 194 -29.04 -15.15 7.97
CA LEU A 194 -28.39 -13.86 8.08
C LEU A 194 -28.51 -13.29 9.51
N PRO A 195 -27.47 -12.59 10.01
CA PRO A 195 -27.59 -11.85 11.27
C PRO A 195 -28.58 -10.68 11.12
N ALA A 196 -29.23 -10.30 12.22
CA ALA A 196 -30.12 -9.14 12.27
C ALA A 196 -29.34 -7.82 12.23
N SER A 197 -28.17 -7.81 12.86
CA SER A 197 -27.24 -6.66 12.83
C SER A 197 -25.81 -7.08 13.15
N ILE A 198 -24.87 -6.19 12.89
CA ILE A 198 -23.44 -6.40 13.16
C ILE A 198 -22.90 -5.20 13.93
N ARG A 199 -21.99 -5.46 14.86
CA ARG A 199 -21.23 -4.42 15.56
C ARG A 199 -19.75 -4.58 15.23
N VAL A 200 -19.10 -3.47 14.84
CA VAL A 200 -17.65 -3.40 14.62
C VAL A 200 -17.06 -2.41 15.62
N ALA A 201 -16.23 -2.89 16.53
CA ALA A 201 -15.53 -2.08 17.51
C ALA A 201 -14.07 -1.86 17.12
N GLY A 202 -13.57 -0.65 17.34
CA GLY A 202 -12.18 -0.31 17.09
C GLY A 202 -11.88 1.18 17.14
N ASN A 203 -10.66 1.54 16.78
CA ASN A 203 -10.19 2.91 16.81
C ASN A 203 -10.94 3.80 15.80
N ALA A 204 -11.47 4.93 16.26
CA ALA A 204 -12.27 5.83 15.43
C ALA A 204 -11.47 6.53 14.30
N THR A 205 -10.17 6.76 14.53
CA THR A 205 -9.29 7.47 13.59
C THR A 205 -8.60 6.54 12.60
N HIS A 206 -8.68 5.22 12.82
CA HIS A 206 -8.05 4.24 11.92
C HIS A 206 -9.04 3.77 10.83
N PRO A 207 -8.64 3.70 9.56
CA PRO A 207 -9.52 3.32 8.44
C PRO A 207 -10.12 1.91 8.54
N SER A 208 -9.41 0.95 9.14
CA SER A 208 -9.78 -0.47 9.14
C SER A 208 -11.19 -0.76 9.69
N PRO A 209 -11.64 -0.21 10.85
CA PRO A 209 -13.00 -0.47 11.34
C PRO A 209 -14.08 0.03 10.38
N PHE A 210 -13.82 1.17 9.73
CA PHE A 210 -14.73 1.73 8.72
C PHE A 210 -14.82 0.84 7.49
N LEU A 211 -13.68 0.44 6.93
CA LEU A 211 -13.62 -0.39 5.72
C LEU A 211 -14.29 -1.75 5.92
N VAL A 212 -14.05 -2.40 7.07
CA VAL A 212 -14.68 -3.69 7.36
C VAL A 212 -16.18 -3.53 7.62
N ALA A 213 -16.61 -2.47 8.31
CA ALA A 213 -18.03 -2.20 8.52
C ALA A 213 -18.76 -1.96 7.18
N ALA A 214 -18.19 -1.15 6.30
CA ALA A 214 -18.74 -0.90 4.97
C ALA A 214 -18.80 -2.18 4.11
N TRP A 215 -17.74 -2.98 4.15
CA TRP A 215 -17.69 -4.27 3.44
C TRP A 215 -18.74 -5.25 3.96
N LEU A 216 -18.90 -5.42 5.29
CA LEU A 216 -19.91 -6.30 5.88
C LEU A 216 -21.32 -5.85 5.51
N HIS A 217 -21.59 -4.53 5.58
CA HIS A 217 -22.88 -3.97 5.16
C HIS A 217 -23.17 -4.27 3.68
N HIS A 218 -22.17 -4.08 2.82
CA HIS A 218 -22.32 -4.35 1.38
C HIS A 218 -22.56 -5.83 1.07
N GLN A 219 -21.82 -6.74 1.74
CA GLN A 219 -21.91 -8.19 1.47
C GLN A 219 -23.18 -8.82 2.04
N LEU A 220 -23.62 -8.42 3.22
CA LEU A 220 -24.71 -9.07 3.93
C LEU A 220 -26.05 -8.30 3.86
N GLY A 221 -26.01 -7.02 3.50
CA GLY A 221 -27.21 -6.17 3.40
C GLY A 221 -27.87 -5.86 4.75
N VAL A 222 -27.18 -6.09 5.88
CA VAL A 222 -27.70 -5.86 7.23
C VAL A 222 -27.14 -4.58 7.84
N PRO A 223 -27.81 -3.99 8.86
CA PRO A 223 -27.29 -2.85 9.60
C PRO A 223 -25.96 -3.17 10.29
N VAL A 224 -24.98 -2.26 10.15
CA VAL A 224 -23.68 -2.36 10.82
C VAL A 224 -23.45 -1.12 11.68
N GLU A 225 -23.31 -1.33 12.99
CA GLU A 225 -22.98 -0.30 13.96
C GLU A 225 -21.47 -0.27 14.19
N ARG A 226 -20.88 0.94 14.23
CA ARG A 226 -19.49 1.12 14.66
C ARG A 226 -19.43 1.64 16.08
N VAL A 227 -18.66 0.96 16.92
CA VAL A 227 -18.42 1.35 18.31
C VAL A 227 -16.96 1.78 18.45
N VAL A 228 -16.78 2.95 19.06
CA VAL A 228 -15.45 3.52 19.28
C VAL A 228 -14.79 2.85 20.48
N ASP A 229 -13.59 2.35 20.28
CA ASP A 229 -12.67 1.87 21.29
C ASP A 229 -11.40 2.73 21.22
N ASN A 230 -11.27 3.68 22.14
CA ASN A 230 -10.17 4.64 22.15
C ASN A 230 -8.82 4.03 22.53
N ASP A 231 -8.82 2.89 23.19
CA ASP A 231 -7.60 2.15 23.58
C ASP A 231 -7.15 1.19 22.44
N ALA A 232 -7.97 1.04 21.43
CA ALA A 232 -7.68 0.20 20.29
C ALA A 232 -6.63 0.83 19.36
N LEU A 233 -5.77 0.00 18.79
CA LEU A 233 -4.90 0.39 17.66
C LEU A 233 -5.63 0.33 16.33
N THR A 234 -6.53 -0.66 16.16
CA THR A 234 -7.29 -0.92 14.94
C THR A 234 -8.66 -1.50 15.31
N ILE A 235 -9.08 -2.60 14.66
CA ILE A 235 -10.27 -3.38 15.03
C ILE A 235 -9.96 -4.23 16.27
N THR A 236 -10.90 -4.25 17.23
CA THR A 236 -10.83 -5.07 18.43
C THR A 236 -11.91 -6.14 18.51
N ASP A 237 -13.10 -5.87 17.98
CA ASP A 237 -14.23 -6.82 18.05
C ASP A 237 -15.15 -6.67 16.83
N ILE A 238 -15.66 -7.79 16.36
CA ILE A 238 -16.75 -7.84 15.41
C ILE A 238 -17.74 -8.88 15.90
N THR A 239 -18.98 -8.44 16.18
CA THR A 239 -20.05 -9.28 16.74
C THR A 239 -21.25 -9.29 15.79
N PHE A 240 -21.71 -10.49 15.43
CA PHE A 240 -22.95 -10.74 14.69
C PHE A 240 -24.06 -11.02 15.70
N PHE A 241 -25.19 -10.35 15.58
CA PHE A 241 -26.38 -10.52 16.43
C PHE A 241 -27.48 -11.19 15.61
N PHE A 242 -28.13 -12.20 16.19
CA PHE A 242 -29.22 -12.94 15.54
C PHE A 242 -30.55 -12.71 16.26
N ASP A 243 -31.69 -12.95 15.58
CA ASP A 243 -33.06 -12.68 16.09
C ASP A 243 -33.43 -13.53 17.31
N ASP A 244 -32.69 -14.60 17.58
CA ASP A 244 -32.87 -15.47 18.77
C ASP A 244 -31.96 -15.12 19.94
N ASP A 245 -31.47 -13.88 19.98
CA ASP A 245 -30.54 -13.37 20.98
C ASP A 245 -29.17 -14.10 21.04
N THR A 246 -28.89 -14.97 20.09
CA THR A 246 -27.55 -15.56 19.98
C THR A 246 -26.57 -14.62 19.30
N THR A 247 -25.28 -14.78 19.62
CA THR A 247 -24.21 -13.97 19.03
C THR A 247 -23.04 -14.82 18.59
N VAL A 248 -22.37 -14.39 17.52
CA VAL A 248 -21.06 -14.90 17.10
C VAL A 248 -20.09 -13.76 17.10
N SER A 249 -18.95 -13.87 17.76
CA SER A 249 -17.97 -12.78 17.83
C SER A 249 -16.55 -13.23 17.51
N LEU A 250 -15.81 -12.33 16.87
CA LEU A 250 -14.37 -12.43 16.64
C LEU A 250 -13.70 -11.23 17.28
N SER A 251 -12.97 -11.45 18.38
CA SER A 251 -12.32 -10.38 19.15
C SER A 251 -10.81 -10.58 19.23
N ARG A 252 -10.05 -9.47 19.26
CA ARG A 252 -8.60 -9.48 19.38
C ARG A 252 -8.13 -8.30 20.24
N SER A 253 -7.41 -8.58 21.30
CA SER A 253 -6.84 -7.50 22.13
C SER A 253 -5.76 -6.69 21.36
N ALA A 254 -5.53 -5.46 21.80
CA ALA A 254 -4.59 -4.53 21.17
C ALA A 254 -3.14 -5.08 21.09
N SER A 255 -2.72 -5.91 22.03
CA SER A 255 -1.37 -6.46 22.10
C SER A 255 -1.22 -7.87 21.48
N SER A 256 -2.32 -8.50 21.02
CA SER A 256 -2.32 -9.89 20.56
C SER A 256 -2.26 -10.02 19.04
N SER A 257 -1.62 -11.08 18.55
CA SER A 257 -1.74 -11.61 17.19
C SER A 257 -2.77 -12.73 17.10
N VAL A 258 -3.40 -13.12 18.22
CA VAL A 258 -4.39 -14.19 18.29
C VAL A 258 -5.74 -13.57 18.61
N ALA A 259 -6.74 -13.92 17.83
CA ALA A 259 -8.14 -13.59 18.07
C ALA A 259 -8.87 -14.75 18.74
N CYS A 260 -9.92 -14.41 19.48
CA CYS A 260 -10.87 -15.33 20.06
C CYS A 260 -12.14 -15.35 19.21
N LEU A 261 -12.53 -16.52 18.74
CA LEU A 261 -13.80 -16.77 18.05
C LEU A 261 -14.75 -17.43 19.05
N SER A 262 -15.84 -16.73 19.42
CA SER A 262 -16.89 -17.23 20.29
C SER A 262 -18.16 -17.50 19.49
N ARG A 263 -18.80 -18.66 19.76
CA ARG A 263 -20.01 -19.15 19.10
C ARG A 263 -20.98 -19.73 20.11
N PRO A 264 -22.30 -19.63 19.90
CA PRO A 264 -23.28 -20.19 20.82
C PRO A 264 -23.11 -21.69 21.02
N GLY A 265 -23.04 -22.12 22.27
CA GLY A 265 -22.97 -23.57 22.61
C GLY A 265 -21.66 -24.26 22.28
N LEU A 266 -20.64 -23.54 21.85
CA LEU A 266 -19.30 -24.07 21.58
C LEU A 266 -18.26 -23.41 22.47
N GLU A 267 -17.14 -24.13 22.70
CA GLU A 267 -15.98 -23.55 23.36
C GLU A 267 -15.31 -22.51 22.47
N ASP A 268 -14.79 -21.47 23.10
CA ASP A 268 -14.05 -20.42 22.42
C ASP A 268 -12.81 -20.99 21.70
N ARG A 269 -12.57 -20.51 20.49
CA ARG A 269 -11.43 -20.95 19.68
C ARG A 269 -10.45 -19.82 19.48
N SER A 270 -9.16 -20.11 19.64
CA SER A 270 -8.07 -19.22 19.29
C SER A 270 -7.75 -19.33 17.81
N VAL A 271 -7.68 -18.18 17.12
CA VAL A 271 -7.40 -18.07 15.69
C VAL A 271 -6.25 -17.10 15.48
N ASN A 272 -5.29 -17.46 14.63
CA ASN A 272 -4.22 -16.51 14.28
C ASN A 272 -4.78 -15.37 13.43
N LEU A 273 -4.62 -14.14 13.94
CA LEU A 273 -5.05 -12.91 13.28
C LEU A 273 -3.99 -11.83 13.50
N ALA A 274 -2.80 -12.08 12.99
CA ALA A 274 -1.69 -11.12 13.07
C ALA A 274 -2.03 -9.81 12.34
N ARG A 275 -1.46 -8.71 12.81
CA ARG A 275 -1.50 -7.46 12.06
C ARG A 275 -0.59 -7.57 10.85
N ARG A 276 -1.08 -7.13 9.72
CA ARG A 276 -0.28 -7.08 8.51
C ARG A 276 0.65 -5.87 8.52
N SER A 277 1.90 -6.11 8.16
CA SER A 277 2.86 -5.04 7.94
C SER A 277 2.53 -4.25 6.65
N VAL A 278 3.17 -3.11 6.47
CA VAL A 278 3.10 -2.34 5.21
C VAL A 278 3.65 -3.19 4.07
N GLN A 279 4.75 -3.90 4.30
CA GLN A 279 5.39 -4.79 3.34
C GLN A 279 4.43 -5.90 2.88
N ASP A 280 3.77 -6.62 3.82
CA ASP A 280 2.81 -7.68 3.49
C ASP A 280 1.61 -7.13 2.71
N SER A 281 1.13 -5.94 3.07
CA SER A 281 0.01 -5.28 2.41
C SER A 281 0.39 -4.88 0.97
N LEU A 282 1.57 -4.28 0.79
CA LEU A 282 2.06 -3.89 -0.53
C LEU A 282 2.34 -5.11 -1.42
N MET A 283 2.94 -6.18 -0.87
CA MET A 283 3.18 -7.42 -1.61
C MET A 283 1.87 -8.05 -2.10
N GLU A 284 0.81 -8.03 -1.31
CA GLU A 284 -0.51 -8.53 -1.74
C GLU A 284 -1.03 -7.75 -2.94
N ASP A 285 -0.97 -6.42 -2.89
CA ASP A 285 -1.46 -5.56 -3.96
C ASP A 285 -0.62 -5.65 -5.24
N LEU A 286 0.66 -5.97 -5.13
CA LEU A 286 1.55 -6.16 -6.28
C LEU A 286 1.45 -7.55 -6.93
N ARG A 287 0.85 -8.54 -6.25
CA ARG A 287 0.58 -9.87 -6.84
C ARG A 287 -0.47 -9.83 -7.95
N ARG A 288 -1.40 -8.86 -7.87
CA ARG A 288 -2.46 -8.69 -8.87
C ARG A 288 -2.41 -7.28 -9.39
N LEU A 289 -2.02 -7.12 -10.62
CA LEU A 289 -1.98 -5.81 -11.30
C LEU A 289 -3.27 -5.50 -12.06
N ASP A 290 -4.21 -6.45 -12.09
CA ASP A 290 -5.54 -6.22 -12.63
C ASP A 290 -6.31 -5.21 -11.77
N PRO A 291 -7.26 -4.47 -12.36
CA PRO A 291 -8.20 -3.66 -11.59
C PRO A 291 -8.92 -4.55 -10.57
N ASP A 292 -8.89 -4.18 -9.30
CA ASP A 292 -9.56 -4.96 -8.28
C ASP A 292 -11.07 -4.96 -8.54
N VAL A 293 -11.64 -6.16 -8.53
CA VAL A 293 -13.08 -6.39 -8.62
C VAL A 293 -13.61 -6.40 -7.18
N TYR A 294 -13.82 -5.21 -6.62
CA TYR A 294 -14.41 -5.04 -5.30
C TYR A 294 -15.72 -4.30 -5.38
#